data_eddf102c71f0c84eb3d5a233abd8a58a
#
_entry.id   eddf102c71f0c84eb3d5a233abd8a58a
#
_cell.length_a   1.000
_cell.length_b   1.000
_cell.length_c   1.000
_cell.angle_alpha   90.00
_cell.angle_beta   90.00
_cell.angle_gamma   90.00
#
_symmetry.space_group_name_H-M   'P 1'
#
loop_
_entity.id
_entity.type
_entity.pdbx_description
1 polymer ?
#
loop_
_entity_poly.entity_id
_entity_poly.type
_entity_poly.pdbx_seq_one_letter_code
_entity_poly.pdbx_strand_id
1 'polypeptide(L)'
;DPNALTAQYGLDQTRYFLMREVPFGNDGDFSATAMTHRMNGDLANDLGNLCQRVVSMIFKNCDGVMPALPAQPVDADLKLLSAADGLLDQVRDLLDRQAFNEALQVIWQVVTHANQYVDTSAPWALKKTDPSRMAEVLAVLAETIRQIAILIQPVMPQSAHIMLDQLGIDVADRDFSVIAGKGRLSGGQQIDKPSPIFPRYVEEVSADDQ
;
A
#
# COMPACT_ATOMS: atom_id res chain seq x y z
N ASP A 1 -2.26 -5.40 -27.55
CA ASP A 1 -2.09 -3.96 -27.71
C ASP A 1 -2.08 -3.30 -26.33
N PRO A 2 -1.01 -2.56 -25.95
CA PRO A 2 -0.90 -1.89 -24.64
C PRO A 2 -2.05 -0.91 -24.37
N ASN A 3 -2.55 -0.22 -25.39
CA ASN A 3 -3.66 0.71 -25.22
C ASN A 3 -4.96 -0.01 -24.84
N ALA A 4 -5.22 -1.17 -25.43
CA ALA A 4 -6.37 -2.00 -25.07
C ALA A 4 -6.26 -2.50 -23.61
N LEU A 5 -5.07 -2.93 -23.19
CA LEU A 5 -4.84 -3.36 -21.80
C LEU A 5 -5.05 -2.22 -20.81
N THR A 6 -4.52 -1.04 -21.07
CA THR A 6 -4.70 0.12 -20.18
C THR A 6 -6.14 0.61 -20.14
N ALA A 7 -6.87 0.52 -21.26
CA ALA A 7 -8.30 0.84 -21.29
C ALA A 7 -9.15 -0.15 -20.48
N GLN A 8 -8.82 -1.44 -20.54
CA GLN A 8 -9.56 -2.50 -19.86
C GLN A 8 -9.24 -2.60 -18.37
N TYR A 9 -7.97 -2.55 -18.00
CA TYR A 9 -7.51 -2.86 -16.65
C TYR A 9 -7.07 -1.63 -15.84
N GLY A 10 -6.84 -0.50 -16.49
CA GLY A 10 -6.25 0.69 -15.91
C GLY A 10 -4.74 0.77 -16.11
N LEU A 11 -4.22 1.99 -16.11
CA LEU A 11 -2.80 2.24 -16.38
C LEU A 11 -1.90 1.68 -15.28
N ASP A 12 -2.19 2.01 -14.02
CA ASP A 12 -1.37 1.60 -12.88
C ASP A 12 -1.37 0.08 -12.70
N GLN A 13 -2.52 -0.56 -12.88
CA GLN A 13 -2.67 -2.01 -12.81
C GLN A 13 -1.87 -2.72 -13.91
N THR A 14 -1.91 -2.19 -15.13
CA THR A 14 -1.14 -2.71 -16.26
C THR A 14 0.36 -2.56 -16.01
N ARG A 15 0.82 -1.39 -15.54
CA ARG A 15 2.24 -1.16 -15.19
C ARG A 15 2.71 -2.10 -14.08
N TYR A 16 1.91 -2.24 -13.02
CA TYR A 16 2.21 -3.18 -11.93
C TYR A 16 2.36 -4.59 -12.43
N PHE A 17 1.40 -5.08 -13.22
CA PHE A 17 1.43 -6.42 -13.78
C PHE A 17 2.70 -6.68 -14.59
N LEU A 18 3.02 -5.79 -15.55
CA LEU A 18 4.18 -5.96 -16.42
C LEU A 18 5.50 -5.96 -15.65
N MET A 19 5.63 -5.14 -14.61
CA MET A 19 6.84 -5.08 -13.80
C MET A 19 6.91 -6.21 -12.75
N ARG A 20 5.78 -6.78 -12.35
CA ARG A 20 5.70 -7.80 -11.29
C ARG A 20 5.76 -9.22 -11.82
N GLU A 21 5.15 -9.47 -12.99
CA GLU A 21 4.96 -10.83 -13.49
C GLU A 21 6.20 -11.39 -14.17
N VAL A 22 6.93 -10.57 -14.92
CA VAL A 22 8.04 -11.03 -15.74
C VAL A 22 9.37 -10.46 -15.24
N PRO A 23 10.39 -11.30 -14.94
CA PRO A 23 11.74 -10.82 -14.70
C PRO A 23 12.25 -10.04 -15.92
N PHE A 24 12.91 -8.91 -15.69
CA PHE A 24 13.46 -8.07 -16.74
C PHE A 24 14.46 -8.88 -17.62
N GLY A 25 14.32 -8.76 -18.93
CA GLY A 25 15.14 -9.48 -19.90
C GLY A 25 14.62 -10.86 -20.30
N ASN A 26 13.54 -11.34 -19.69
CA ASN A 26 12.86 -12.57 -20.09
C ASN A 26 11.63 -12.28 -20.94
N ASP A 27 11.28 -13.19 -21.82
CA ASP A 27 9.99 -13.15 -22.51
C ASP A 27 8.89 -13.56 -21.54
N GLY A 28 7.77 -12.84 -21.61
CA GLY A 28 6.59 -13.13 -20.81
C GLY A 28 5.34 -13.17 -21.64
N ASP A 29 4.49 -14.14 -21.38
CA ASP A 29 3.18 -14.22 -22.00
C ASP A 29 2.16 -13.47 -21.14
N PHE A 30 1.41 -12.57 -21.78
CA PHE A 30 0.26 -11.95 -21.15
C PHE A 30 -0.85 -12.99 -20.97
N SER A 31 -1.32 -13.13 -19.72
CA SER A 31 -2.46 -13.94 -19.37
C SER A 31 -3.52 -13.09 -18.66
N ALA A 32 -4.74 -13.04 -19.21
CA ALA A 32 -5.87 -12.34 -18.58
C ALA A 32 -6.16 -12.89 -17.18
N THR A 33 -6.03 -14.22 -17.00
CA THR A 33 -6.19 -14.88 -15.70
C THR A 33 -5.10 -14.42 -14.71
N ALA A 34 -3.84 -14.34 -15.12
CA ALA A 34 -2.75 -13.85 -14.28
C ALA A 34 -2.95 -12.38 -13.94
N MET A 35 -3.36 -11.55 -14.91
CA MET A 35 -3.68 -10.14 -14.69
C MET A 35 -4.80 -9.97 -13.65
N THR A 36 -5.91 -10.69 -13.82
CA THR A 36 -7.05 -10.68 -12.86
C THR A 36 -6.61 -11.15 -11.47
N HIS A 37 -5.77 -12.19 -11.40
CA HIS A 37 -5.23 -12.68 -10.14
C HIS A 37 -4.37 -11.62 -9.42
N ARG A 38 -3.48 -10.92 -10.15
CA ARG A 38 -2.67 -9.83 -9.58
C ARG A 38 -3.53 -8.66 -9.13
N MET A 39 -4.50 -8.24 -9.95
CA MET A 39 -5.40 -7.15 -9.59
C MET A 39 -6.22 -7.46 -8.34
N ASN A 40 -6.79 -8.65 -8.26
CA ASN A 40 -7.67 -9.01 -7.15
C ASN A 40 -6.91 -9.46 -5.91
N GLY A 41 -5.80 -10.18 -6.07
CA GLY A 41 -4.95 -10.64 -4.97
C GLY A 41 -4.09 -9.50 -4.42
N ASP A 42 -3.09 -9.12 -5.18
CA ASP A 42 -2.05 -8.20 -4.71
C ASP A 42 -2.62 -6.77 -4.48
N LEU A 43 -3.39 -6.25 -5.45
CA LEU A 43 -3.84 -4.85 -5.39
C LEU A 43 -5.12 -4.68 -4.56
N ALA A 44 -6.20 -5.39 -4.87
CA ALA A 44 -7.47 -5.18 -4.17
C ALA A 44 -7.47 -5.79 -2.76
N ASN A 45 -7.11 -7.09 -2.63
CA ASN A 45 -7.21 -7.80 -1.35
C ASN A 45 -6.05 -7.47 -0.39
N ASP A 46 -4.82 -7.36 -0.88
CA ASP A 46 -3.68 -7.10 0.02
C ASP A 46 -3.53 -5.60 0.30
N LEU A 47 -3.03 -4.81 -0.67
CA LEU A 47 -2.70 -3.40 -0.45
C LEU A 47 -3.95 -2.53 -0.31
N GLY A 48 -4.95 -2.69 -1.19
CA GLY A 48 -6.17 -1.90 -1.20
C GLY A 48 -7.00 -2.10 0.07
N ASN A 49 -7.18 -3.35 0.49
CA ASN A 49 -7.90 -3.66 1.73
C ASN A 49 -7.15 -3.18 2.98
N LEU A 50 -5.82 -3.29 3.01
CA LEU A 50 -5.00 -2.74 4.09
C LEU A 50 -5.23 -1.23 4.23
N CYS A 51 -5.09 -0.47 3.15
CA CYS A 51 -5.30 0.98 3.14
C CYS A 51 -6.72 1.34 3.57
N GLN A 52 -7.73 0.70 2.97
CA GLN A 52 -9.13 0.97 3.25
C GLN A 52 -9.49 0.69 4.72
N ARG A 53 -9.01 -0.41 5.29
CA ARG A 53 -9.23 -0.77 6.70
C ARG A 53 -8.60 0.26 7.64
N VAL A 54 -7.33 0.59 7.44
CA VAL A 54 -6.57 1.48 8.31
C VAL A 54 -7.15 2.90 8.27
N VAL A 55 -7.28 3.49 7.08
CA VAL A 55 -7.77 4.87 6.94
C VAL A 55 -9.23 5.00 7.40
N SER A 56 -10.09 4.00 7.11
CA SER A 56 -11.46 3.98 7.62
C SER A 56 -11.54 3.91 9.15
N MET A 57 -10.63 3.17 9.78
CA MET A 57 -10.60 3.09 11.24
C MET A 57 -10.10 4.40 11.86
N ILE A 58 -9.09 5.04 11.30
CA ILE A 58 -8.62 6.36 11.74
C ILE A 58 -9.77 7.37 11.60
N PHE A 59 -10.39 7.45 10.42
CA PHE A 59 -11.49 8.38 10.18
C PHE A 59 -12.64 8.21 11.17
N LYS A 60 -13.04 6.97 11.48
CA LYS A 60 -14.19 6.66 12.33
C LYS A 60 -13.90 6.71 13.84
N ASN A 61 -12.66 6.46 14.26
CA ASN A 61 -12.35 6.24 15.67
C ASN A 61 -11.30 7.20 16.23
N CYS A 62 -10.71 8.05 15.39
CA CYS A 62 -9.79 9.13 15.76
C CYS A 62 -10.29 10.48 15.25
N ASP A 63 -11.62 10.65 15.08
CA ASP A 63 -12.28 11.89 14.65
C ASP A 63 -11.73 12.47 13.33
N GLY A 64 -11.27 11.61 12.42
CA GLY A 64 -10.64 12.03 11.18
C GLY A 64 -9.26 12.66 11.35
N VAL A 65 -8.64 12.54 12.52
CA VAL A 65 -7.31 13.06 12.81
C VAL A 65 -6.30 11.90 12.79
N MET A 66 -5.23 12.06 12.05
CA MET A 66 -4.13 11.08 12.02
C MET A 66 -3.47 10.98 13.40
N PRO A 67 -3.41 9.80 14.03
CA PRO A 67 -2.75 9.64 15.30
C PRO A 67 -1.23 9.73 15.15
N ALA A 68 -0.55 10.19 16.21
CA ALA A 68 0.90 10.22 16.28
C ALA A 68 1.48 8.82 16.49
N LEU A 69 2.69 8.60 16.00
CA LEU A 69 3.45 7.37 16.28
C LEU A 69 3.68 7.22 17.80
N PRO A 70 3.71 5.98 18.32
CA PRO A 70 3.95 5.73 19.74
C PRO A 70 5.30 6.28 20.18
N ALA A 71 5.32 6.98 21.31
CA ALA A 71 6.57 7.46 21.93
C ALA A 71 7.43 6.30 22.47
N GLN A 72 6.77 5.22 22.85
CA GLN A 72 7.40 3.98 23.33
C GLN A 72 6.82 2.78 22.57
N PRO A 73 7.30 2.54 21.33
CA PRO A 73 6.78 1.45 20.52
C PRO A 73 7.12 0.09 21.15
N VAL A 74 6.16 -0.85 21.08
CA VAL A 74 6.39 -2.24 21.48
C VAL A 74 7.14 -3.00 20.39
N ASP A 75 7.65 -4.20 20.71
CA ASP A 75 8.46 -5.01 19.78
C ASP A 75 7.77 -5.27 18.43
N ALA A 76 6.46 -5.48 18.44
CA ALA A 76 5.68 -5.69 17.21
C ALA A 76 5.64 -4.43 16.32
N ASP A 77 5.55 -3.24 16.93
CA ASP A 77 5.59 -1.95 16.22
C ASP A 77 6.97 -1.74 15.59
N LEU A 78 8.02 -1.94 16.40
CA LEU A 78 9.41 -1.81 15.98
C LEU A 78 9.72 -2.74 14.81
N LYS A 79 9.24 -3.99 14.87
CA LYS A 79 9.45 -4.97 13.80
C LYS A 79 8.85 -4.51 12.47
N LEU A 80 7.60 -4.00 12.48
CA LEU A 80 6.95 -3.54 11.26
C LEU A 80 7.59 -2.24 10.73
N LEU A 81 7.83 -1.26 11.60
CA LEU A 81 8.49 0.00 11.23
C LEU A 81 9.89 -0.23 10.67
N SER A 82 10.69 -1.10 11.31
CA SER A 82 12.04 -1.43 10.82
C SER A 82 12.01 -2.13 9.45
N ALA A 83 11.02 -3.00 9.21
CA ALA A 83 10.85 -3.63 7.92
C ALA A 83 10.52 -2.60 6.82
N ALA A 84 9.67 -1.62 7.12
CA ALA A 84 9.33 -0.53 6.21
C ALA A 84 10.53 0.42 5.97
N ASP A 85 11.25 0.80 7.04
CA ASP A 85 12.41 1.70 6.95
C ASP A 85 13.56 1.12 6.09
N GLY A 86 13.72 -0.21 6.09
CA GLY A 86 14.73 -0.88 5.29
C GLY A 86 14.37 -1.04 3.81
N LEU A 87 13.14 -0.71 3.40
CA LEU A 87 12.68 -0.93 2.01
C LEU A 87 13.41 -0.07 0.99
N LEU A 88 13.67 1.21 1.29
CA LEU A 88 14.24 2.13 0.31
C LEU A 88 15.59 1.64 -0.21
N ASP A 89 16.48 1.21 0.68
CA ASP A 89 17.80 0.73 0.31
C ASP A 89 17.71 -0.60 -0.45
N GLN A 90 16.86 -1.54 0.01
CA GLN A 90 16.63 -2.80 -0.67
C GLN A 90 16.06 -2.59 -2.10
N VAL A 91 15.09 -1.70 -2.23
CA VAL A 91 14.48 -1.37 -3.54
C VAL A 91 15.51 -0.74 -4.47
N ARG A 92 16.34 0.21 -3.99
CA ARG A 92 17.42 0.80 -4.78
C ARG A 92 18.41 -0.23 -5.30
N ASP A 93 18.91 -1.10 -4.42
CA ASP A 93 19.85 -2.16 -4.80
C ASP A 93 19.27 -3.10 -5.85
N LEU A 94 17.97 -3.40 -5.78
CA LEU A 94 17.28 -4.25 -6.75
C LEU A 94 17.04 -3.50 -8.08
N LEU A 95 16.67 -2.22 -8.03
CA LEU A 95 16.49 -1.41 -9.24
C LEU A 95 17.81 -1.17 -9.98
N ASP A 96 18.92 -0.97 -9.28
CA ASP A 96 20.25 -0.84 -9.87
C ASP A 96 20.65 -2.08 -10.68
N ARG A 97 20.11 -3.24 -10.33
CA ARG A 97 20.28 -4.51 -11.04
C ARG A 97 19.15 -4.80 -12.03
N GLN A 98 18.23 -3.87 -12.24
CA GLN A 98 17.03 -4.03 -13.07
C GLN A 98 16.10 -5.19 -12.63
N ALA A 99 16.14 -5.56 -11.35
CA ALA A 99 15.33 -6.62 -10.78
C ALA A 99 13.95 -6.05 -10.31
N PHE A 100 13.16 -5.50 -11.25
CA PHE A 100 11.89 -4.80 -10.95
C PHE A 100 10.87 -5.68 -10.23
N ASN A 101 10.74 -6.95 -10.65
CA ASN A 101 9.83 -7.91 -10.04
C ASN A 101 10.23 -8.23 -8.60
N GLU A 102 11.52 -8.32 -8.30
CA GLU A 102 12.03 -8.55 -6.94
C GLU A 102 11.85 -7.30 -6.07
N ALA A 103 12.05 -6.09 -6.63
CA ALA A 103 11.79 -4.84 -5.92
C ALA A 103 10.32 -4.72 -5.48
N LEU A 104 9.38 -5.08 -6.35
CA LEU A 104 7.97 -5.15 -5.97
C LEU A 104 7.69 -6.27 -4.96
N GLN A 105 8.39 -7.41 -5.07
CA GLN A 105 8.23 -8.51 -4.15
C GLN A 105 8.61 -8.15 -2.71
N VAL A 106 9.72 -7.45 -2.50
CA VAL A 106 10.13 -7.04 -1.14
C VAL A 106 9.16 -6.01 -0.55
N ILE A 107 8.60 -5.11 -1.37
CA ILE A 107 7.53 -4.21 -0.93
C ILE A 107 6.29 -5.01 -0.49
N TRP A 108 5.86 -6.01 -1.27
CA TRP A 108 4.69 -6.84 -0.94
C TRP A 108 4.91 -7.74 0.28
N GLN A 109 6.14 -8.10 0.60
CA GLN A 109 6.45 -8.75 1.88
C GLN A 109 6.10 -7.84 3.07
N VAL A 110 6.37 -6.54 2.97
CA VAL A 110 5.99 -5.58 4.02
C VAL A 110 4.47 -5.36 4.05
N VAL A 111 3.78 -5.35 2.90
CA VAL A 111 2.30 -5.35 2.85
C VAL A 111 1.73 -6.56 3.60
N THR A 112 2.30 -7.74 3.38
CA THR A 112 1.90 -8.97 4.08
C THR A 112 2.14 -8.87 5.59
N HIS A 113 3.30 -8.35 6.01
CA HIS A 113 3.59 -8.13 7.43
C HIS A 113 2.64 -7.11 8.06
N ALA A 114 2.27 -6.05 7.34
CA ALA A 114 1.31 -5.07 7.82
C ALA A 114 -0.10 -5.68 7.98
N ASN A 115 -0.55 -6.53 7.05
CA ASN A 115 -1.82 -7.26 7.17
C ASN A 115 -1.80 -8.21 8.39
N GLN A 116 -0.70 -8.97 8.60
CA GLN A 116 -0.54 -9.82 9.79
C GLN A 116 -0.54 -8.98 11.08
N TYR A 117 0.11 -7.81 11.07
CA TYR A 117 0.14 -6.91 12.22
C TYR A 117 -1.25 -6.35 12.54
N VAL A 118 -2.07 -5.96 11.53
CA VAL A 118 -3.47 -5.56 11.74
C VAL A 118 -4.26 -6.67 12.42
N ASP A 119 -4.15 -7.90 11.92
CA ASP A 119 -4.94 -9.03 12.41
C ASP A 119 -4.51 -9.44 13.84
N THR A 120 -3.20 -9.42 14.13
CA THR A 120 -2.66 -9.76 15.45
C THR A 120 -2.96 -8.67 16.48
N SER A 121 -2.81 -7.39 16.12
CA SER A 121 -3.06 -6.27 17.03
C SER A 121 -4.54 -6.00 17.24
N ALA A 122 -5.40 -6.47 16.35
CA ALA A 122 -6.86 -6.39 16.41
C ALA A 122 -7.38 -5.00 16.86
N PRO A 123 -7.06 -3.90 16.15
CA PRO A 123 -7.41 -2.54 16.59
C PRO A 123 -8.92 -2.34 16.79
N TRP A 124 -9.78 -3.11 16.10
CA TRP A 124 -11.23 -3.10 16.34
C TRP A 124 -11.63 -3.60 17.74
N ALA A 125 -10.84 -4.49 18.35
CA ALA A 125 -11.05 -4.93 19.72
C ALA A 125 -10.50 -3.89 20.71
N LEU A 126 -9.32 -3.33 20.44
CA LEU A 126 -8.69 -2.28 21.25
C LEU A 126 -9.55 -1.02 21.38
N LYS A 127 -10.39 -0.71 20.40
CA LYS A 127 -11.33 0.42 20.47
C LYS A 127 -12.13 0.47 21.78
N LYS A 128 -12.46 -0.69 22.35
CA LYS A 128 -13.28 -0.79 23.56
C LYS A 128 -12.45 -0.89 24.84
N THR A 129 -11.26 -1.48 24.75
CA THR A 129 -10.43 -1.85 25.92
C THR A 129 -9.27 -0.90 26.13
N ASP A 130 -8.65 -0.42 25.05
CA ASP A 130 -7.50 0.49 25.06
C ASP A 130 -7.48 1.38 23.79
N PRO A 131 -8.30 2.45 23.76
CA PRO A 131 -8.34 3.37 22.61
C PRO A 131 -7.00 4.04 22.31
N SER A 132 -6.15 4.25 23.32
CA SER A 132 -4.81 4.83 23.13
C SER A 132 -3.95 3.88 22.31
N ARG A 133 -3.90 2.62 22.70
CA ARG A 133 -3.14 1.60 21.97
C ARG A 133 -3.70 1.37 20.56
N MET A 134 -5.02 1.42 20.39
CA MET A 134 -5.64 1.39 19.06
C MET A 134 -5.08 2.50 18.15
N ALA A 135 -5.02 3.72 18.66
CA ALA A 135 -4.51 4.86 17.90
C ALA A 135 -3.03 4.67 17.51
N GLU A 136 -2.19 4.17 18.43
CA GLU A 136 -0.78 3.84 18.17
C GLU A 136 -0.64 2.77 17.07
N VAL A 137 -1.41 1.69 17.14
CA VAL A 137 -1.44 0.62 16.12
C VAL A 137 -1.80 1.20 14.75
N LEU A 138 -2.81 2.05 14.70
CA LEU A 138 -3.23 2.70 13.45
C LEU A 138 -2.16 3.66 12.91
N ALA A 139 -1.45 4.38 13.77
CA ALA A 139 -0.34 5.25 13.38
C ALA A 139 0.83 4.45 12.76
N VAL A 140 1.21 3.34 13.37
CA VAL A 140 2.25 2.43 12.86
C VAL A 140 1.89 1.90 11.46
N LEU A 141 0.63 1.49 11.27
CA LEU A 141 0.12 1.04 9.99
C LEU A 141 0.08 2.16 8.94
N ALA A 142 -0.39 3.35 9.33
CA ALA A 142 -0.45 4.50 8.44
C ALA A 142 0.96 4.92 7.97
N GLU A 143 1.95 4.91 8.86
CA GLU A 143 3.36 5.17 8.52
C GLU A 143 3.90 4.12 7.54
N THR A 144 3.62 2.84 7.78
CA THR A 144 4.01 1.76 6.87
C THR A 144 3.39 1.93 5.48
N ILE A 145 2.08 2.25 5.41
CA ILE A 145 1.37 2.52 4.16
C ILE A 145 1.96 3.75 3.45
N ARG A 146 2.29 4.82 4.18
CA ARG A 146 2.94 6.01 3.63
C ARG A 146 4.25 5.66 2.93
N GLN A 147 5.12 4.88 3.56
CA GLN A 147 6.40 4.48 2.98
C GLN A 147 6.20 3.60 1.73
N ILE A 148 5.28 2.63 1.79
CA ILE A 148 4.91 1.82 0.63
C ILE A 148 4.39 2.69 -0.51
N ALA A 149 3.49 3.64 -0.22
CA ALA A 149 2.92 4.54 -1.23
C ALA A 149 4.01 5.39 -1.90
N ILE A 150 4.98 5.92 -1.15
CA ILE A 150 6.11 6.66 -1.72
C ILE A 150 6.94 5.75 -2.65
N LEU A 151 7.23 4.51 -2.24
CA LEU A 151 8.07 3.58 -2.99
C LEU A 151 7.42 3.07 -4.29
N ILE A 152 6.09 2.96 -4.33
CA ILE A 152 5.40 2.49 -5.53
C ILE A 152 5.06 3.59 -6.54
N GLN A 153 5.33 4.87 -6.25
CA GLN A 153 5.07 5.99 -7.18
C GLN A 153 5.64 5.78 -8.59
N PRO A 154 6.87 5.26 -8.78
CA PRO A 154 7.40 5.03 -10.11
C PRO A 154 6.64 3.98 -10.92
N VAL A 155 5.95 3.06 -10.25
CA VAL A 155 5.19 1.95 -10.88
C VAL A 155 3.72 2.31 -11.04
N MET A 156 3.09 2.78 -9.96
CA MET A 156 1.65 3.10 -9.89
C MET A 156 1.44 4.55 -9.41
N PRO A 157 1.77 5.56 -10.22
CA PRO A 157 1.78 6.96 -9.78
C PRO A 157 0.41 7.47 -9.33
N GLN A 158 -0.68 7.11 -10.02
CA GLN A 158 -2.02 7.58 -9.69
C GLN A 158 -2.52 6.97 -8.38
N SER A 159 -2.37 5.66 -8.23
CA SER A 159 -2.78 4.94 -7.02
C SER A 159 -1.96 5.36 -5.80
N ALA A 160 -0.66 5.54 -5.96
CA ALA A 160 0.22 6.04 -4.91
C ALA A 160 -0.18 7.46 -4.46
N HIS A 161 -0.51 8.33 -5.41
CA HIS A 161 -0.98 9.69 -5.12
C HIS A 161 -2.27 9.66 -4.30
N ILE A 162 -3.26 8.87 -4.69
CA ILE A 162 -4.52 8.71 -3.96
C ILE A 162 -4.26 8.16 -2.53
N MET A 163 -3.35 7.19 -2.37
CA MET A 163 -2.98 6.67 -1.06
C MET A 163 -2.42 7.76 -0.15
N LEU A 164 -1.51 8.58 -0.66
CA LEU A 164 -0.87 9.66 0.08
C LEU A 164 -1.86 10.79 0.40
N ASP A 165 -2.78 11.12 -0.52
CA ASP A 165 -3.88 12.07 -0.26
C ASP A 165 -4.77 11.59 0.89
N GLN A 166 -5.16 10.31 0.88
CA GLN A 166 -6.01 9.74 1.94
C GLN A 166 -5.32 9.69 3.30
N LEU A 167 -3.99 9.67 3.33
CA LEU A 167 -3.20 9.78 4.56
C LEU A 167 -2.96 11.24 4.98
N GLY A 168 -3.39 12.22 4.19
CA GLY A 168 -3.17 13.64 4.46
C GLY A 168 -1.71 14.05 4.32
N ILE A 169 -0.94 13.43 3.40
CA ILE A 169 0.47 13.75 3.15
C ILE A 169 0.57 14.84 2.09
N ASP A 170 1.22 15.94 2.43
CA ASP A 170 1.46 17.04 1.50
C ASP A 170 2.33 16.60 0.33
N VAL A 171 2.12 17.19 -0.85
CA VAL A 171 2.89 16.86 -2.07
C VAL A 171 4.39 17.07 -1.87
N ALA A 172 4.79 18.07 -1.07
CA ALA A 172 6.18 18.35 -0.75
C ALA A 172 6.87 17.23 0.08
N ASP A 173 6.06 16.38 0.76
CA ASP A 173 6.54 15.32 1.65
C ASP A 173 6.41 13.93 1.03
N ARG A 174 6.38 13.83 -0.31
CA ARG A 174 6.23 12.56 -1.05
C ARG A 174 7.49 12.11 -1.78
N ASP A 175 8.61 12.78 -1.54
CA ASP A 175 9.91 12.44 -2.14
C ASP A 175 10.60 11.30 -1.37
N PHE A 176 11.47 10.56 -2.06
CA PHE A 176 12.25 9.48 -1.44
C PHE A 176 13.20 9.97 -0.34
N SER A 177 13.61 11.23 -0.37
CA SER A 177 14.49 11.82 0.65
C SER A 177 13.83 11.99 2.01
N VAL A 178 12.48 12.01 2.04
CA VAL A 178 11.69 12.16 3.28
C VAL A 178 10.99 10.86 3.71
N ILE A 179 11.36 9.72 3.12
CA ILE A 179 10.69 8.45 3.40
C ILE A 179 10.91 7.99 4.85
N ALA A 180 12.06 8.28 5.42
CA ALA A 180 12.42 7.93 6.80
C ALA A 180 12.80 9.17 7.64
N GLY A 181 13.01 9.00 8.92
CA GLY A 181 13.47 10.06 9.81
C GLY A 181 12.49 11.21 9.95
N LYS A 182 12.85 12.40 9.48
CA LYS A 182 12.03 13.63 9.60
C LYS A 182 10.72 13.59 8.81
N GLY A 183 10.61 12.74 7.80
CA GLY A 183 9.39 12.58 7.00
C GLY A 183 8.36 11.65 7.61
N ARG A 184 8.65 11.03 8.75
CA ARG A 184 7.68 10.17 9.46
C ARG A 184 6.45 10.95 9.90
N LEU A 185 5.33 10.25 9.97
CA LEU A 185 4.07 10.81 10.45
C LEU A 185 4.22 11.35 11.87
N SER A 186 3.96 12.65 12.03
CA SER A 186 3.90 13.31 13.34
C SER A 186 2.50 13.26 13.97
N GLY A 187 1.50 12.92 13.16
CA GLY A 187 0.10 12.98 13.56
C GLY A 187 -0.48 14.39 13.54
N GLY A 188 -1.77 14.49 13.80
CA GLY A 188 -2.50 15.75 13.92
C GLY A 188 -3.11 16.29 12.63
N GLN A 189 -2.71 15.78 11.44
CA GLN A 189 -3.35 16.19 10.19
C GLN A 189 -4.75 15.59 10.06
N GLN A 190 -5.65 16.38 9.46
CA GLN A 190 -7.00 15.92 9.11
C GLN A 190 -6.92 14.99 7.88
N ILE A 191 -7.72 13.94 7.90
CA ILE A 191 -7.93 13.06 6.76
C ILE A 191 -9.40 13.04 6.37
N ASP A 192 -9.66 12.87 5.09
CA ASP A 192 -11.00 12.72 4.57
C ASP A 192 -11.51 11.27 4.65
N LYS A 193 -12.81 11.10 4.42
CA LYS A 193 -13.41 9.78 4.32
C LYS A 193 -12.75 9.01 3.16
N PRO A 194 -12.14 7.84 3.43
CA PRO A 194 -11.44 7.10 2.39
C PRO A 194 -12.39 6.54 1.32
N SER A 195 -11.86 6.43 0.12
CA SER A 195 -12.48 5.72 -1.00
C SER A 195 -11.60 4.52 -1.40
N PRO A 196 -12.18 3.46 -2.00
CA PRO A 196 -11.41 2.33 -2.50
C PRO A 196 -10.38 2.78 -3.54
N ILE A 197 -9.12 2.34 -3.39
CA ILE A 197 -8.02 2.66 -4.31
C ILE A 197 -7.99 1.66 -5.46
N PHE A 198 -8.13 0.39 -5.13
CA PHE A 198 -8.13 -0.72 -6.08
C PHE A 198 -9.48 -1.45 -6.02
N PRO A 199 -10.44 -1.11 -6.90
CA PRO A 199 -11.68 -1.87 -7.00
C PRO A 199 -11.37 -3.29 -7.48
N ARG A 200 -12.16 -4.25 -7.01
CA ARG A 200 -12.06 -5.63 -7.47
C ARG A 200 -12.45 -5.71 -8.95
N TYR A 201 -11.59 -6.31 -9.74
CA TYR A 201 -11.89 -6.55 -11.16
C TYR A 201 -12.84 -7.74 -11.29
N VAL A 202 -13.94 -7.52 -12.02
CA VAL A 202 -14.90 -8.55 -12.39
C VAL A 202 -14.95 -8.57 -13.92
N GLU A 203 -14.67 -9.70 -14.50
CA GLU A 203 -14.77 -9.86 -15.96
C GLU A 203 -16.23 -9.67 -16.37
N GLU A 204 -16.49 -8.73 -17.28
CA GLU A 204 -17.83 -8.59 -17.87
C GLU A 204 -18.08 -9.81 -18.77
N VAL A 205 -19.00 -10.67 -18.36
CA VAL A 205 -19.48 -11.77 -19.21
C VAL A 205 -20.20 -11.11 -20.38
N SER A 206 -19.61 -11.16 -21.57
CA SER A 206 -20.26 -10.68 -22.79
C SER A 206 -21.55 -11.49 -23.00
N ALA A 207 -22.66 -10.76 -23.21
CA ALA A 207 -24.00 -11.35 -23.41
C ALA A 207 -24.14 -12.18 -24.72
N ASP A 208 -23.04 -12.39 -25.44
CA ASP A 208 -23.01 -13.09 -26.72
C ASP A 208 -22.72 -14.60 -26.62
N ASP A 209 -22.60 -15.16 -25.42
CA ASP A 209 -22.40 -16.61 -25.19
C ASP A 209 -23.67 -17.32 -24.66
N GLN A 210 -24.86 -16.84 -25.04
CA GLN A 210 -26.13 -17.54 -24.79
C GLN A 210 -26.79 -17.99 -26.08
#